data_8508964f31585153579d0d912d8cb43f
#
_entry.id   8508964f31585153579d0d912d8cb43f
#
_cell.length_a   1.000
_cell.length_b   1.000
_cell.length_c   1.000
_cell.angle_alpha   90.00
_cell.angle_beta   90.00
_cell.angle_gamma   90.00
#
_symmetry.space_group_name_H-M   'P 1'
#
loop_
_entity.id
_entity.type
_entity.pdbx_description
1 polymer ?
#
loop_
_entity_poly.entity_id
_entity_poly.type
_entity_poly.pdbx_seq_one_letter_code
_entity_poly.pdbx_strand_id
1 'polypeptide(L)'
;MYWKCGIIYDVSSLEKLYITNRKENKMRFRPCIDIHNGQVKQIVGGSLLDAGNYAEENYVSEQGGDYYARLYQQNGLSGGHIILLNPEGSEYYEADVEQAMKAMQAYPGGLMIGGGIHADNAKRFLDAGASHVIVTSYVFKNGEINYDNLKKIHAVTGSSRLVLDLSCRKKDNQYYIVTDRWQKFTNVAVTNEIIEELASYCDEFLIHAVDVEGKANGIEQELVKILAKSQTKPITYAGGVGSLEDIKILKQLGNNQIDVTIGSALDLFGGYLSFEEVLKTIN
;
A
#
# COMPACT_ATOMS: atom_id res chain seq x y z
N MET A 1 -41.36 19.86 4.40
CA MET A 1 -40.49 19.61 5.57
C MET A 1 -39.89 18.23 5.41
N TYR A 2 -38.69 18.12 4.79
CA TYR A 2 -38.00 16.86 4.56
C TYR A 2 -36.77 16.82 5.46
N TRP A 3 -36.73 15.91 6.42
CA TRP A 3 -35.59 15.64 7.25
C TRP A 3 -34.62 14.75 6.45
N LYS A 4 -33.46 15.30 6.04
CA LYS A 4 -32.32 14.51 5.60
C LYS A 4 -31.53 14.12 6.85
N CYS A 5 -31.52 12.81 7.15
CA CYS A 5 -30.64 12.23 8.15
C CYS A 5 -29.20 12.23 7.58
N GLY A 6 -28.46 13.30 7.83
CA GLY A 6 -27.04 13.38 7.50
C GLY A 6 -26.24 12.80 8.67
N ILE A 7 -25.69 11.62 8.51
CA ILE A 7 -24.65 11.12 9.42
C ILE A 7 -23.40 11.93 9.08
N ILE A 8 -23.12 12.94 9.89
CA ILE A 8 -21.85 13.66 9.84
C ILE A 8 -20.83 12.75 10.52
N TYR A 9 -20.04 12.04 9.72
CA TYR A 9 -18.85 11.36 10.25
C TYR A 9 -17.87 12.45 10.71
N ASP A 10 -17.61 12.49 12.01
CA ASP A 10 -16.63 13.38 12.60
C ASP A 10 -15.22 12.94 12.16
N VAL A 11 -14.68 13.60 11.14
CA VAL A 11 -13.32 13.39 10.64
C VAL A 11 -12.29 13.55 11.78
N SER A 12 -12.58 14.39 12.78
CA SER A 12 -11.72 14.59 13.95
C SER A 12 -11.62 13.34 14.84
N SER A 13 -12.63 12.48 14.84
CA SER A 13 -12.61 11.22 15.59
C SER A 13 -11.75 10.16 14.91
N LEU A 14 -11.73 10.12 13.59
CA LEU A 14 -10.85 9.23 12.81
C LEU A 14 -9.39 9.69 12.87
N GLU A 15 -9.14 10.99 12.78
CA GLU A 15 -7.80 11.57 13.01
C GLU A 15 -7.30 11.31 14.44
N LYS A 16 -8.16 11.44 15.45
CA LYS A 16 -7.81 11.09 16.83
C LYS A 16 -7.52 9.62 17.01
N LEU A 17 -8.28 8.72 16.37
CA LEU A 17 -8.03 7.28 16.41
C LEU A 17 -6.70 6.93 15.72
N TYR A 18 -6.41 7.56 14.58
CA TYR A 18 -5.13 7.44 13.85
C TYR A 18 -3.95 7.93 14.71
N ILE A 19 -4.09 9.08 15.38
CA ILE A 19 -3.05 9.66 16.25
C ILE A 19 -2.91 8.87 17.56
N THR A 20 -4.00 8.34 18.12
CA THR A 20 -3.98 7.58 19.39
C THR A 20 -3.31 6.23 19.21
N ASN A 21 -3.59 5.52 18.09
CA ASN A 21 -2.93 4.25 17.77
C ASN A 21 -1.43 4.43 17.48
N ARG A 22 -0.97 5.60 17.03
CA ARG A 22 0.47 5.92 16.91
C ARG A 22 1.20 6.01 18.25
N LYS A 23 0.50 6.32 19.34
CA LYS A 23 1.13 6.45 20.67
C LYS A 23 1.53 5.12 21.32
N GLU A 24 1.03 4.00 20.81
CA GLU A 24 1.28 2.68 21.40
C GLU A 24 2.45 1.92 20.78
N ASN A 25 3.21 2.49 19.81
CA ASN A 25 4.36 1.80 19.15
C ASN A 25 4.05 0.34 18.83
N LYS A 26 2.93 0.07 18.15
CA LYS A 26 2.43 -1.28 17.90
C LYS A 26 2.23 -1.51 16.41
N MET A 27 2.75 -2.63 15.89
CA MET A 27 2.49 -3.10 14.53
C MET A 27 0.99 -3.14 14.25
N ARG A 28 0.59 -2.71 13.07
CA ARG A 28 -0.79 -2.76 12.57
C ARG A 28 -0.86 -3.63 11.33
N PHE A 29 -2.01 -4.28 11.14
CA PHE A 29 -2.34 -4.89 9.87
C PHE A 29 -2.91 -3.84 8.92
N ARG A 30 -2.32 -3.73 7.73
CA ARG A 30 -2.69 -2.81 6.65
C ARG A 30 -3.20 -3.62 5.46
N PRO A 31 -4.50 -3.83 5.29
CA PRO A 31 -5.03 -4.69 4.24
C PRO A 31 -4.83 -4.09 2.84
N CYS A 32 -4.86 -4.94 1.81
CA CYS A 32 -4.75 -4.52 0.41
C CYS A 32 -6.00 -4.86 -0.41
N ILE A 33 -6.21 -4.10 -1.48
CA ILE A 33 -7.18 -4.35 -2.55
C ILE A 33 -6.46 -4.08 -3.87
N ASP A 34 -6.00 -5.12 -4.53
CA ASP A 34 -5.34 -5.00 -5.83
C ASP A 34 -6.39 -5.15 -6.93
N ILE A 35 -6.39 -4.22 -7.88
CA ILE A 35 -7.39 -4.17 -8.94
C ILE A 35 -6.69 -4.29 -10.29
N HIS A 36 -7.12 -5.28 -11.08
CA HIS A 36 -6.60 -5.55 -12.41
C HIS A 36 -7.73 -5.99 -13.34
N ASN A 37 -7.82 -5.36 -14.52
CA ASN A 37 -8.86 -5.62 -15.53
C ASN A 37 -10.29 -5.54 -14.95
N GLY A 38 -10.53 -4.52 -14.10
CA GLY A 38 -11.85 -4.24 -13.49
C GLY A 38 -12.25 -5.19 -12.36
N GLN A 39 -11.36 -6.05 -11.88
CA GLN A 39 -11.63 -7.03 -10.83
C GLN A 39 -10.60 -6.94 -9.69
N VAL A 40 -11.03 -7.27 -8.45
CA VAL A 40 -10.10 -7.45 -7.34
C VAL A 40 -9.35 -8.77 -7.53
N LYS A 41 -8.01 -8.70 -7.51
CA LYS A 41 -7.12 -9.84 -7.78
C LYS A 41 -5.95 -9.87 -6.82
N GLN A 42 -5.28 -11.02 -6.77
CA GLN A 42 -3.92 -11.15 -6.26
C GLN A 42 -3.02 -11.72 -7.34
N ILE A 43 -1.87 -11.11 -7.54
CA ILE A 43 -0.92 -11.47 -8.59
C ILE A 43 0.43 -11.90 -8.02
N VAL A 44 1.20 -12.65 -8.81
CA VAL A 44 2.61 -12.95 -8.50
C VAL A 44 3.46 -11.72 -8.79
N GLY A 45 4.26 -11.31 -7.81
CA GLY A 45 5.16 -10.17 -7.96
C GLY A 45 6.11 -10.32 -9.15
N GLY A 46 6.23 -9.25 -9.95
CA GLY A 46 7.07 -9.22 -11.14
C GLY A 46 6.48 -9.91 -12.38
N SER A 47 5.27 -10.52 -12.30
CA SER A 47 4.61 -11.15 -13.45
C SER A 47 3.82 -10.18 -14.33
N LEU A 48 3.57 -8.96 -13.84
CA LEU A 48 2.77 -7.96 -14.53
C LEU A 48 3.50 -7.43 -15.78
N LEU A 49 2.96 -7.74 -16.97
CA LEU A 49 3.52 -7.35 -18.26
C LEU A 49 2.66 -6.28 -18.93
N ASP A 50 3.33 -5.31 -19.60
CA ASP A 50 2.64 -4.25 -20.35
C ASP A 50 1.91 -4.79 -21.58
N ALA A 51 2.50 -5.78 -22.26
CA ALA A 51 1.91 -6.39 -23.42
C ALA A 51 0.73 -7.30 -23.03
N GLY A 52 -0.48 -6.95 -23.51
CA GLY A 52 -1.69 -7.75 -23.35
C GLY A 52 -2.34 -7.66 -21.96
N ASN A 53 -1.98 -6.67 -21.12
CA ASN A 53 -2.53 -6.54 -19.76
C ASN A 53 -2.51 -7.85 -18.97
N TYR A 54 -1.41 -8.62 -19.09
CA TYR A 54 -1.25 -9.94 -18.50
C TYR A 54 -0.56 -9.86 -17.13
N ALA A 55 -1.07 -10.64 -16.19
CA ALA A 55 -0.41 -10.95 -14.93
C ALA A 55 -0.63 -12.43 -14.60
N GLU A 56 0.32 -13.06 -13.90
CA GLU A 56 0.09 -14.37 -13.30
C GLU A 56 -0.76 -14.19 -12.06
N GLU A 57 -1.99 -14.72 -12.10
CA GLU A 57 -3.01 -14.49 -11.09
C GLU A 57 -3.02 -15.60 -10.05
N ASN A 58 -2.82 -15.26 -8.78
CA ASN A 58 -3.01 -16.19 -7.65
C ASN A 58 -4.50 -16.34 -7.30
N TYR A 59 -5.27 -15.27 -7.51
CA TYR A 59 -6.67 -15.22 -7.13
C TYR A 59 -7.42 -14.17 -7.93
N VAL A 60 -8.66 -14.48 -8.32
CA VAL A 60 -9.61 -13.54 -8.92
C VAL A 60 -10.88 -13.55 -8.09
N SER A 61 -11.26 -12.40 -7.56
CA SER A 61 -12.42 -12.25 -6.68
C SER A 61 -13.71 -12.14 -7.47
N GLU A 62 -14.76 -12.80 -6.98
CA GLU A 62 -16.15 -12.54 -7.40
C GLU A 62 -16.75 -11.29 -6.73
N GLN A 63 -16.09 -10.76 -5.70
CA GLN A 63 -16.51 -9.58 -4.95
C GLN A 63 -15.83 -8.32 -5.45
N GLY A 64 -16.53 -7.18 -5.39
CA GLY A 64 -15.98 -5.88 -5.74
C GLY A 64 -15.13 -5.25 -4.63
N GLY A 65 -14.45 -4.15 -4.96
CA GLY A 65 -13.61 -3.42 -4.02
C GLY A 65 -14.38 -2.92 -2.79
N ASP A 66 -15.66 -2.57 -2.94
CA ASP A 66 -16.53 -2.12 -1.86
C ASP A 66 -16.83 -3.21 -0.82
N TYR A 67 -16.87 -4.48 -1.21
CA TYR A 67 -17.00 -5.61 -0.28
C TYR A 67 -15.80 -5.66 0.68
N TYR A 68 -14.58 -5.64 0.15
CA TYR A 68 -13.36 -5.66 0.97
C TYR A 68 -13.24 -4.40 1.84
N ALA A 69 -13.57 -3.24 1.30
CA ALA A 69 -13.55 -1.98 2.04
C ALA A 69 -14.48 -2.04 3.27
N ARG A 70 -15.71 -2.56 3.11
CA ARG A 70 -16.65 -2.76 4.23
C ARG A 70 -16.13 -3.80 5.23
N LEU A 71 -15.56 -4.91 4.76
CA LEU A 71 -14.96 -5.92 5.61
C LEU A 71 -13.86 -5.33 6.49
N TYR A 72 -12.98 -4.51 5.90
CA TYR A 72 -11.89 -3.86 6.63
C TYR A 72 -12.42 -2.84 7.63
N GLN A 73 -13.40 -2.04 7.26
CA GLN A 73 -14.06 -1.09 8.16
C GLN A 73 -14.70 -1.80 9.36
N GLN A 74 -15.44 -2.90 9.14
CA GLN A 74 -16.08 -3.69 10.19
C GLN A 74 -15.09 -4.30 11.19
N ASN A 75 -13.86 -4.58 10.74
CA ASN A 75 -12.78 -5.08 11.59
C ASN A 75 -11.89 -3.95 12.17
N GLY A 76 -12.26 -2.67 11.99
CA GLY A 76 -11.52 -1.53 12.52
C GLY A 76 -10.15 -1.31 11.87
N LEU A 77 -9.94 -1.83 10.66
CA LEU A 77 -8.68 -1.74 9.93
C LEU A 77 -8.67 -0.46 9.09
N SER A 78 -7.67 0.38 9.27
CA SER A 78 -7.47 1.61 8.50
C SER A 78 -6.08 1.70 7.91
N GLY A 79 -5.90 2.55 6.89
CA GLY A 79 -4.62 2.75 6.22
C GLY A 79 -4.19 1.56 5.39
N GLY A 80 -5.11 0.68 5.01
CA GLY A 80 -4.88 -0.28 3.94
C GLY A 80 -4.79 0.43 2.60
N HIS A 81 -4.38 -0.26 1.55
CA HIS A 81 -4.17 0.33 0.24
C HIS A 81 -4.98 -0.32 -0.86
N ILE A 82 -5.36 0.49 -1.83
CA ILE A 82 -5.92 0.08 -3.11
C ILE A 82 -4.82 0.31 -4.15
N ILE A 83 -4.51 -0.66 -5.00
CA ILE A 83 -3.56 -0.50 -6.10
C ILE A 83 -4.24 -0.77 -7.44
N LEU A 84 -4.22 0.25 -8.33
CA LEU A 84 -4.61 0.10 -9.73
C LEU A 84 -3.43 -0.49 -10.51
N LEU A 85 -3.58 -1.70 -11.02
CA LEU A 85 -2.50 -2.42 -11.67
C LEU A 85 -2.46 -2.15 -13.19
N ASN A 86 -3.55 -1.73 -13.80
CA ASN A 86 -3.54 -1.27 -15.18
C ASN A 86 -3.03 0.18 -15.28
N PRO A 87 -2.20 0.50 -16.28
CA PRO A 87 -1.71 1.88 -16.47
C PRO A 87 -2.82 2.78 -16.99
N GLU A 88 -2.70 4.08 -16.72
CA GLU A 88 -3.51 5.11 -17.36
C GLU A 88 -3.38 5.00 -18.89
N GLY A 89 -4.53 5.01 -19.58
CA GLY A 89 -4.60 4.76 -21.04
C GLY A 89 -4.79 3.30 -21.45
N SER A 90 -4.76 2.34 -20.51
CA SER A 90 -5.23 0.98 -20.75
C SER A 90 -6.76 0.97 -20.93
N GLU A 91 -7.28 0.05 -21.75
CA GLU A 91 -8.72 -0.16 -21.92
C GLU A 91 -9.44 -0.54 -20.61
N TYR A 92 -8.72 -1.08 -19.63
CA TYR A 92 -9.26 -1.50 -18.32
C TYR A 92 -9.10 -0.44 -17.23
N TYR A 93 -8.33 0.62 -17.46
CA TYR A 93 -8.02 1.62 -16.41
C TYR A 93 -9.27 2.23 -15.76
N GLU A 94 -10.25 2.63 -16.56
CA GLU A 94 -11.48 3.22 -16.00
C GLU A 94 -12.33 2.20 -15.24
N ALA A 95 -12.29 0.92 -15.61
CA ALA A 95 -12.94 -0.14 -14.84
C ALA A 95 -12.24 -0.38 -13.49
N ASP A 96 -10.90 -0.31 -13.45
CA ASP A 96 -10.14 -0.36 -12.20
C ASP A 96 -10.47 0.85 -11.31
N VAL A 97 -10.52 2.05 -11.89
CA VAL A 97 -10.91 3.28 -11.18
C VAL A 97 -12.32 3.17 -10.61
N GLU A 98 -13.27 2.61 -11.36
CA GLU A 98 -14.65 2.41 -10.87
C GLU A 98 -14.68 1.52 -9.61
N GLN A 99 -13.92 0.42 -9.59
CA GLN A 99 -13.81 -0.46 -8.43
C GLN A 99 -13.17 0.27 -7.23
N ALA A 100 -12.11 1.04 -7.47
CA ALA A 100 -11.47 1.84 -6.44
C ALA A 100 -12.40 2.90 -5.86
N MET A 101 -13.18 3.59 -6.71
CA MET A 101 -14.17 4.58 -6.27
C MET A 101 -15.23 3.95 -5.38
N LYS A 102 -15.75 2.76 -5.74
CA LYS A 102 -16.70 2.00 -4.91
C LYS A 102 -16.08 1.66 -3.53
N ALA A 103 -14.83 1.22 -3.50
CA ALA A 103 -14.13 0.92 -2.25
C ALA A 103 -13.97 2.16 -1.37
N MET A 104 -13.50 3.28 -1.92
CA MET A 104 -13.32 4.54 -1.19
C MET A 104 -14.65 5.12 -0.69
N GLN A 105 -15.73 5.00 -1.45
CA GLN A 105 -17.06 5.42 -1.03
C GLN A 105 -17.63 4.53 0.07
N ALA A 106 -17.30 3.23 0.07
CA ALA A 106 -17.72 2.29 1.11
C ALA A 106 -16.99 2.51 2.43
N TYR A 107 -15.74 3.00 2.38
CA TYR A 107 -14.93 3.29 3.57
C TYR A 107 -14.18 4.63 3.43
N PRO A 108 -14.88 5.79 3.48
CA PRO A 108 -14.24 7.10 3.33
C PRO A 108 -13.15 7.35 4.38
N GLY A 109 -11.97 7.76 3.93
CA GLY A 109 -10.80 8.03 4.78
C GLY A 109 -10.12 6.80 5.35
N GLY A 110 -10.60 5.59 5.07
CA GLY A 110 -10.02 4.35 5.60
C GLY A 110 -8.90 3.75 4.77
N LEU A 111 -8.87 4.04 3.48
CA LEU A 111 -7.97 3.40 2.52
C LEU A 111 -7.14 4.42 1.75
N MET A 112 -5.92 4.04 1.40
CA MET A 112 -5.02 4.76 0.51
C MET A 112 -5.20 4.27 -0.93
N ILE A 113 -4.73 5.03 -1.92
CA ILE A 113 -4.77 4.62 -3.32
C ILE A 113 -3.45 4.84 -4.04
N GLY A 114 -3.01 3.84 -4.79
CA GLY A 114 -1.83 3.86 -5.66
C GLY A 114 -2.12 3.29 -7.04
N GLY A 115 -1.08 3.26 -7.87
CA GLY A 115 -1.17 2.81 -9.26
C GLY A 115 -1.40 3.97 -10.22
N GLY A 116 -0.32 4.46 -10.86
CA GLY A 116 -0.39 5.55 -11.82
C GLY A 116 -0.73 6.94 -11.23
N ILE A 117 -0.54 7.15 -9.92
CA ILE A 117 -0.86 8.43 -9.29
C ILE A 117 0.23 9.47 -9.59
N HIS A 118 -0.21 10.68 -9.93
CA HIS A 118 0.63 11.85 -10.19
C HIS A 118 -0.07 13.16 -9.76
N ALA A 119 0.60 14.30 -9.88
CA ALA A 119 0.09 15.58 -9.39
C ALA A 119 -1.26 15.99 -10.01
N ASP A 120 -1.51 15.63 -11.27
CA ASP A 120 -2.72 16.08 -11.97
C ASP A 120 -3.95 15.22 -11.63
N ASN A 121 -3.78 13.93 -11.21
CA ASN A 121 -4.90 13.05 -10.88
C ASN A 121 -5.09 12.82 -9.37
N ALA A 122 -4.09 13.11 -8.53
CA ALA A 122 -4.13 12.85 -7.09
C ALA A 122 -5.37 13.45 -6.40
N LYS A 123 -5.73 14.70 -6.75
CA LYS A 123 -6.89 15.38 -6.16
C LYS A 123 -8.20 14.64 -6.40
N ARG A 124 -8.40 14.02 -7.58
CA ARG A 124 -9.59 13.22 -7.92
C ARG A 124 -9.84 12.14 -6.87
N PHE A 125 -8.80 11.42 -6.50
CA PHE A 125 -8.90 10.29 -5.55
C PHE A 125 -9.04 10.77 -4.10
N LEU A 126 -8.35 11.85 -3.74
CA LEU A 126 -8.47 12.45 -2.41
C LEU A 126 -9.88 12.99 -2.16
N ASP A 127 -10.49 13.64 -3.17
CA ASP A 127 -11.87 14.14 -3.11
C ASP A 127 -12.89 12.99 -3.09
N ALA A 128 -12.56 11.84 -3.69
CA ALA A 128 -13.42 10.65 -3.69
C ALA A 128 -13.39 9.86 -2.37
N GLY A 129 -12.54 10.23 -1.41
CA GLY A 129 -12.50 9.63 -0.08
C GLY A 129 -11.24 8.82 0.22
N ALA A 130 -10.22 8.81 -0.64
CA ALA A 130 -8.94 8.23 -0.26
C ALA A 130 -8.34 8.96 0.94
N SER A 131 -7.78 8.23 1.91
CA SER A 131 -7.03 8.83 3.01
C SER A 131 -5.74 9.46 2.52
N HIS A 132 -5.00 8.76 1.68
CA HIS A 132 -3.72 9.17 1.10
C HIS A 132 -3.64 8.70 -0.35
N VAL A 133 -2.73 9.31 -1.11
CA VAL A 133 -2.27 8.79 -2.40
C VAL A 133 -0.87 8.22 -2.26
N ILE A 134 -0.60 7.14 -3.00
CA ILE A 134 0.67 6.41 -3.01
C ILE A 134 1.33 6.64 -4.34
N VAL A 135 2.59 7.04 -4.35
CA VAL A 135 3.37 7.28 -5.57
C VAL A 135 4.70 6.53 -5.56
N THR A 136 5.09 6.01 -6.71
CA THR A 136 6.39 5.35 -6.98
C THR A 136 7.02 5.94 -8.23
N SER A 137 6.68 5.43 -9.42
CA SER A 137 7.31 5.78 -10.70
C SER A 137 7.20 7.26 -11.07
N TYR A 138 6.24 7.99 -10.50
CA TYR A 138 6.13 9.43 -10.71
C TYR A 138 7.31 10.20 -10.10
N VAL A 139 7.79 9.76 -8.92
CA VAL A 139 8.88 10.39 -8.18
C VAL A 139 10.24 9.72 -8.41
N PHE A 140 10.26 8.46 -8.89
CA PHE A 140 11.49 7.76 -9.27
C PHE A 140 11.55 7.63 -10.78
N LYS A 141 12.15 8.60 -11.46
CA LYS A 141 12.19 8.69 -12.91
C LYS A 141 13.63 8.67 -13.43
N ASN A 142 13.85 7.95 -14.54
CA ASN A 142 15.18 7.81 -15.16
C ASN A 142 16.25 7.23 -14.21
N GLY A 143 15.84 6.41 -13.28
CA GLY A 143 16.75 5.78 -12.32
C GLY A 143 17.12 6.62 -11.09
N GLU A 144 16.56 7.82 -10.95
CA GLU A 144 16.90 8.78 -9.88
C GLU A 144 15.64 9.34 -9.21
N ILE A 145 15.80 10.00 -8.06
CA ILE A 145 14.73 10.76 -7.41
C ILE A 145 14.46 12.02 -8.24
N ASN A 146 13.24 12.15 -8.72
CA ASN A 146 12.79 13.36 -9.42
C ASN A 146 12.18 14.35 -8.42
N TYR A 147 13.00 15.24 -7.87
CA TYR A 147 12.58 16.22 -6.87
C TYR A 147 11.55 17.23 -7.39
N ASP A 148 11.53 17.52 -8.70
CA ASP A 148 10.52 18.41 -9.28
C ASP A 148 9.13 17.76 -9.22
N ASN A 149 9.03 16.49 -9.57
CA ASN A 149 7.79 15.73 -9.45
C ASN A 149 7.41 15.50 -7.99
N LEU A 150 8.38 15.22 -7.11
CA LEU A 150 8.14 15.09 -5.67
C LEU A 150 7.56 16.38 -5.07
N LYS A 151 8.12 17.55 -5.43
CA LYS A 151 7.60 18.86 -5.02
C LYS A 151 6.20 19.12 -5.58
N LYS A 152 5.95 18.74 -6.85
CA LYS A 152 4.62 18.91 -7.49
C LYS A 152 3.54 18.10 -6.78
N ILE A 153 3.78 16.81 -6.53
CA ILE A 153 2.78 15.98 -5.82
C ILE A 153 2.61 16.46 -4.38
N HIS A 154 3.70 16.80 -3.68
CA HIS A 154 3.65 17.35 -2.33
C HIS A 154 2.85 18.67 -2.27
N ALA A 155 2.95 19.54 -3.28
CA ALA A 155 2.16 20.78 -3.34
C ALA A 155 0.64 20.52 -3.44
N VAL A 156 0.24 19.40 -4.05
CA VAL A 156 -1.18 18.99 -4.18
C VAL A 156 -1.70 18.31 -2.93
N THR A 157 -0.88 17.44 -2.31
CA THR A 157 -1.33 16.54 -1.22
C THR A 157 -0.98 17.06 0.17
N GLY A 158 0.02 17.91 0.29
CA GLY A 158 0.77 18.10 1.52
C GLY A 158 1.53 16.81 1.92
N SER A 159 2.34 16.88 2.97
CA SER A 159 2.97 15.68 3.52
C SER A 159 1.95 14.74 4.16
N SER A 160 0.90 15.26 4.77
CA SER A 160 -0.08 14.48 5.56
C SER A 160 -0.99 13.53 4.76
N ARG A 161 -0.97 13.63 3.43
CA ARG A 161 -1.80 12.77 2.55
C ARG A 161 -0.99 12.13 1.41
N LEU A 162 0.33 12.08 1.55
CA LEU A 162 1.24 11.45 0.61
C LEU A 162 1.93 10.24 1.25
N VAL A 163 1.90 9.12 0.56
CA VAL A 163 2.70 7.92 0.85
C VAL A 163 3.70 7.72 -0.28
N LEU A 164 4.95 7.48 0.07
CA LEU A 164 5.97 7.10 -0.89
C LEU A 164 6.15 5.58 -0.86
N ASP A 165 5.91 4.93 -1.99
CA ASP A 165 6.19 3.51 -2.16
C ASP A 165 7.63 3.33 -2.66
N LEU A 166 8.45 2.71 -1.83
CA LEU A 166 9.81 2.35 -2.12
C LEU A 166 9.91 0.85 -2.44
N SER A 167 9.04 0.35 -3.33
CA SER A 167 9.13 -1.02 -3.85
C SER A 167 10.55 -1.35 -4.28
N CYS A 168 11.12 -2.44 -3.79
CA CYS A 168 12.53 -2.71 -4.01
C CYS A 168 12.84 -4.16 -4.32
N ARG A 169 13.98 -4.37 -4.98
CA ARG A 169 14.56 -5.68 -5.29
C ARG A 169 16.02 -5.74 -4.89
N LYS A 170 16.46 -6.93 -4.50
CA LYS A 170 17.85 -7.19 -4.11
C LYS A 170 18.76 -7.31 -5.32
N LYS A 171 19.88 -6.56 -5.31
CA LYS A 171 20.95 -6.66 -6.29
C LYS A 171 22.28 -6.35 -5.59
N ASP A 172 23.28 -7.20 -5.80
CA ASP A 172 24.63 -7.01 -5.24
C ASP A 172 24.62 -6.74 -3.71
N ASN A 173 23.81 -7.51 -2.97
CA ASN A 173 23.59 -7.39 -1.52
C ASN A 173 22.97 -6.06 -1.03
N GLN A 174 22.39 -5.26 -1.92
CA GLN A 174 21.64 -4.05 -1.58
C GLN A 174 20.20 -4.14 -2.14
N TYR A 175 19.28 -3.37 -1.56
CA TYR A 175 17.92 -3.25 -2.05
C TYR A 175 17.80 -1.94 -2.81
N TYR A 176 17.52 -2.02 -4.10
CA TYR A 176 17.31 -0.85 -4.96
C TYR A 176 15.84 -0.66 -5.25
N ILE A 177 15.41 0.60 -5.23
CA ILE A 177 14.05 0.95 -5.62
C ILE A 177 13.83 0.55 -7.08
N VAL A 178 12.67 -0.03 -7.36
CA VAL A 178 12.26 -0.43 -8.70
C VAL A 178 10.99 0.30 -9.13
N THR A 179 10.90 0.57 -10.42
CA THR A 179 9.79 1.31 -11.04
C THR A 179 9.19 0.53 -12.20
N ASP A 180 8.22 1.12 -12.88
CA ASP A 180 7.60 0.55 -14.08
C ASP A 180 7.12 -0.89 -13.83
N ARG A 181 6.23 -1.05 -12.86
CA ARG A 181 5.71 -2.36 -12.42
C ARG A 181 6.81 -3.32 -12.00
N TRP A 182 7.78 -2.79 -11.25
CA TRP A 182 8.91 -3.52 -10.68
C TRP A 182 9.92 -4.07 -11.70
N GLN A 183 9.84 -3.61 -12.96
CA GLN A 183 10.68 -4.11 -14.06
C GLN A 183 12.03 -3.38 -14.17
N LYS A 184 12.11 -2.12 -13.70
CA LYS A 184 13.30 -1.30 -13.86
C LYS A 184 13.93 -0.95 -12.53
N PHE A 185 15.21 -1.27 -12.39
CA PHE A 185 16.01 -0.79 -11.26
C PHE A 185 16.31 0.70 -11.40
N THR A 186 16.25 1.39 -10.27
CA THR A 186 16.85 2.72 -10.12
C THR A 186 18.29 2.60 -9.61
N ASN A 187 19.00 3.74 -9.52
CA ASN A 187 20.28 3.85 -8.84
C ASN A 187 20.12 4.18 -7.34
N VAL A 188 18.89 4.25 -6.85
CA VAL A 188 18.56 4.64 -5.47
C VAL A 188 18.41 3.38 -4.62
N ALA A 189 19.32 3.18 -3.69
CA ALA A 189 19.22 2.09 -2.70
C ALA A 189 18.29 2.49 -1.54
N VAL A 190 17.54 1.52 -1.02
CA VAL A 190 16.74 1.69 0.20
C VAL A 190 17.70 1.69 1.40
N THR A 191 18.01 2.86 1.90
CA THR A 191 18.85 3.09 3.08
C THR A 191 18.15 3.98 4.08
N ASN A 192 18.65 4.00 5.32
CA ASN A 192 18.11 4.89 6.34
C ASN A 192 18.21 6.37 5.92
N GLU A 193 19.33 6.75 5.29
CA GLU A 193 19.56 8.13 4.83
C GLU A 193 18.51 8.56 3.78
N ILE A 194 18.20 7.70 2.82
CA ILE A 194 17.16 7.97 1.81
C ILE A 194 15.77 8.06 2.44
N ILE A 195 15.46 7.19 3.40
CA ILE A 195 14.18 7.25 4.12
C ILE A 195 14.07 8.57 4.91
N GLU A 196 15.12 8.97 5.61
CA GLU A 196 15.15 10.22 6.39
C GLU A 196 15.05 11.45 5.47
N GLU A 197 15.74 11.44 4.34
CA GLU A 197 15.69 12.52 3.35
C GLU A 197 14.26 12.71 2.80
N LEU A 198 13.58 11.60 2.47
CA LEU A 198 12.24 11.64 1.90
C LEU A 198 11.14 11.87 2.94
N ALA A 199 11.41 11.66 4.23
CA ALA A 199 10.43 11.72 5.31
C ALA A 199 9.73 13.09 5.44
N SER A 200 10.37 14.19 5.04
CA SER A 200 9.77 15.52 5.08
C SER A 200 8.64 15.72 4.05
N TYR A 201 8.59 14.90 3.02
CA TYR A 201 7.63 15.01 1.93
C TYR A 201 6.38 14.16 2.12
N CYS A 202 6.41 13.12 2.96
CA CYS A 202 5.32 12.15 3.08
C CYS A 202 4.84 11.96 4.51
N ASP A 203 3.71 11.29 4.69
CA ASP A 203 3.20 10.85 5.99
C ASP A 203 3.72 9.47 6.38
N GLU A 204 3.82 8.55 5.43
CA GLU A 204 4.36 7.21 5.65
C GLU A 204 5.03 6.64 4.39
N PHE A 205 5.73 5.51 4.58
CA PHE A 205 6.32 4.72 3.51
C PHE A 205 5.63 3.38 3.36
N LEU A 206 5.42 2.95 2.12
CA LEU A 206 5.06 1.58 1.76
C LEU A 206 6.28 0.92 1.11
N ILE A 207 6.65 -0.27 1.58
CA ILE A 207 7.85 -0.96 1.11
C ILE A 207 7.48 -2.36 0.63
N HIS A 208 7.43 -2.55 -0.69
CA HIS A 208 7.24 -3.88 -1.26
C HIS A 208 8.58 -4.58 -1.46
N ALA A 209 8.76 -5.73 -0.82
CA ALA A 209 9.85 -6.65 -1.08
C ALA A 209 9.50 -7.52 -2.30
N VAL A 210 9.72 -6.99 -3.50
CA VAL A 210 9.20 -7.53 -4.77
C VAL A 210 9.67 -8.96 -5.06
N ASP A 211 10.89 -9.31 -4.65
CA ASP A 211 11.47 -10.63 -4.93
C ASP A 211 10.74 -11.78 -4.22
N VAL A 212 9.99 -11.48 -3.15
CA VAL A 212 9.17 -12.43 -2.38
C VAL A 212 7.67 -12.16 -2.48
N GLU A 213 7.25 -11.10 -3.20
CA GLU A 213 5.83 -10.74 -3.35
C GLU A 213 5.02 -11.83 -4.04
N GLY A 214 3.86 -12.16 -3.47
CA GLY A 214 2.95 -13.18 -3.98
C GLY A 214 3.42 -14.64 -3.81
N LYS A 215 4.59 -14.89 -3.21
CA LYS A 215 5.19 -16.23 -3.09
C LYS A 215 4.93 -16.91 -1.75
N ALA A 216 4.53 -16.16 -0.71
CA ALA A 216 4.24 -16.66 0.64
C ALA A 216 5.33 -17.60 1.22
N ASN A 217 6.61 -17.31 0.97
CA ASN A 217 7.76 -18.15 1.32
C ASN A 217 8.73 -17.50 2.31
N GLY A 218 8.26 -16.51 3.07
CA GLY A 218 9.00 -15.80 4.10
C GLY A 218 9.35 -14.36 3.70
N ILE A 219 9.61 -13.53 4.70
CA ILE A 219 9.92 -12.11 4.57
C ILE A 219 11.41 -11.87 4.25
N GLU A 220 11.73 -10.73 3.65
CA GLU A 220 13.10 -10.24 3.45
C GLU A 220 13.66 -9.65 4.76
N GLN A 221 14.18 -10.51 5.64
CA GLN A 221 14.62 -10.13 6.99
C GLN A 221 15.70 -9.05 7.01
N GLU A 222 16.64 -9.07 6.04
CA GLU A 222 17.69 -8.05 5.95
C GLU A 222 17.11 -6.69 5.57
N LEU A 223 16.10 -6.64 4.71
CA LEU A 223 15.38 -5.41 4.42
C LEU A 223 14.68 -4.88 5.67
N VAL A 224 13.96 -5.74 6.41
CA VAL A 224 13.29 -5.36 7.67
C VAL A 224 14.26 -4.75 8.67
N LYS A 225 15.49 -5.30 8.81
CA LYS A 225 16.54 -4.74 9.69
C LYS A 225 17.01 -3.36 9.24
N ILE A 226 17.02 -3.07 7.93
CA ILE A 226 17.31 -1.74 7.41
C ILE A 226 16.19 -0.78 7.81
N LEU A 227 14.93 -1.16 7.54
CA LEU A 227 13.76 -0.35 7.82
C LEU A 227 13.58 -0.03 9.30
N ALA A 228 13.90 -0.98 10.18
CA ALA A 228 13.79 -0.83 11.64
C ALA A 228 14.74 0.23 12.23
N LYS A 229 15.72 0.69 11.47
CA LYS A 229 16.63 1.78 11.90
C LYS A 229 15.99 3.16 11.74
N SER A 230 15.05 3.30 10.80
CA SER A 230 14.32 4.56 10.62
C SER A 230 13.14 4.64 11.57
N GLN A 231 13.01 5.78 12.27
CA GLN A 231 11.90 6.05 13.20
C GLN A 231 11.18 7.36 12.87
N THR A 232 11.47 7.95 11.72
CA THR A 232 10.97 9.27 11.33
C THR A 232 9.51 9.23 10.89
N LYS A 233 9.12 8.16 10.22
CA LYS A 233 7.76 7.97 9.67
C LYS A 233 7.31 6.51 9.81
N PRO A 234 6.00 6.25 9.86
CA PRO A 234 5.48 4.89 9.76
C PRO A 234 5.95 4.22 8.48
N ILE A 235 6.20 2.93 8.59
CA ILE A 235 6.57 2.07 7.47
C ILE A 235 5.62 0.89 7.45
N THR A 236 5.02 0.62 6.29
CA THR A 236 4.27 -0.61 6.02
C THR A 236 5.12 -1.51 5.14
N TYR A 237 5.40 -2.72 5.62
CA TYR A 237 6.11 -3.75 4.88
C TYR A 237 5.12 -4.63 4.11
N ALA A 238 5.43 -4.95 2.86
CA ALA A 238 4.69 -5.86 1.98
C ALA A 238 5.63 -6.89 1.37
N GLY A 239 5.17 -8.12 1.22
CA GLY A 239 5.85 -9.19 0.50
C GLY A 239 6.27 -10.39 1.35
N GLY A 240 6.02 -11.57 0.84
CA GLY A 240 6.53 -12.84 1.31
C GLY A 240 5.90 -13.44 2.56
N VAL A 241 5.10 -12.69 3.33
CA VAL A 241 4.45 -13.23 4.54
C VAL A 241 3.54 -14.40 4.16
N GLY A 242 3.89 -15.60 4.64
CA GLY A 242 3.18 -16.83 4.37
C GLY A 242 2.77 -17.61 5.64
N SER A 243 3.15 -17.10 6.82
CA SER A 243 2.85 -17.79 8.09
C SER A 243 2.69 -16.80 9.25
N LEU A 244 2.04 -17.25 10.34
CA LEU A 244 1.99 -16.47 11.59
C LEU A 244 3.39 -16.28 12.19
N GLU A 245 4.31 -17.18 11.89
CA GLU A 245 5.71 -17.06 12.34
C GLU A 245 6.43 -15.92 11.63
N ASP A 246 6.19 -15.71 10.33
CA ASP A 246 6.71 -14.55 9.60
C ASP A 246 6.26 -13.23 10.23
N ILE A 247 5.01 -13.15 10.69
CA ILE A 247 4.49 -11.98 11.40
C ILE A 247 5.26 -11.75 12.71
N LYS A 248 5.53 -12.81 13.48
CA LYS A 248 6.30 -12.70 14.72
C LYS A 248 7.74 -12.26 14.46
N ILE A 249 8.38 -12.82 13.42
CA ILE A 249 9.74 -12.44 13.01
C ILE A 249 9.74 -10.96 12.58
N LEU A 250 8.77 -10.52 11.77
CA LEU A 250 8.65 -9.13 11.37
C LEU A 250 8.44 -8.20 12.58
N LYS A 251 7.58 -8.60 13.51
CA LYS A 251 7.33 -7.88 14.77
C LYS A 251 8.60 -7.73 15.61
N GLN A 252 9.37 -8.80 15.74
CA GLN A 252 10.64 -8.81 16.47
C GLN A 252 11.71 -7.94 15.78
N LEU A 253 11.98 -8.17 14.50
CA LEU A 253 13.00 -7.45 13.75
C LEU A 253 12.64 -5.97 13.52
N GLY A 254 11.36 -5.67 13.37
CA GLY A 254 10.80 -4.33 13.17
C GLY A 254 10.54 -3.56 14.48
N ASN A 255 11.00 -4.08 15.64
CA ASN A 255 10.77 -3.47 16.96
C ASN A 255 9.28 -3.18 17.26
N ASN A 256 8.38 -4.00 16.72
CA ASN A 256 6.92 -3.81 16.80
C ASN A 256 6.40 -2.49 16.19
N GLN A 257 7.18 -1.82 15.32
CA GLN A 257 6.87 -0.50 14.76
C GLN A 257 6.61 -0.51 13.25
N ILE A 258 6.97 -1.59 12.57
CA ILE A 258 6.71 -1.77 11.14
C ILE A 258 5.35 -2.42 10.98
N ASP A 259 4.45 -1.74 10.27
CA ASP A 259 3.14 -2.28 9.89
C ASP A 259 3.30 -3.36 8.82
N VAL A 260 2.29 -4.21 8.65
CA VAL A 260 2.34 -5.30 7.69
C VAL A 260 1.10 -5.33 6.80
N THR A 261 1.31 -5.56 5.51
CA THR A 261 0.26 -6.00 4.59
C THR A 261 0.50 -7.43 4.15
N ILE A 262 -0.57 -8.18 3.96
CA ILE A 262 -0.57 -9.57 3.51
C ILE A 262 -1.65 -9.68 2.43
N GLY A 263 -1.28 -10.20 1.27
CA GLY A 263 -2.17 -10.40 0.13
C GLY A 263 -2.52 -11.88 -0.05
N SER A 264 -1.95 -12.49 -1.07
CA SER A 264 -2.28 -13.83 -1.59
C SER A 264 -2.22 -14.99 -0.58
N ALA A 265 -1.49 -14.83 0.52
CA ALA A 265 -1.45 -15.84 1.58
C ALA A 265 -2.73 -15.92 2.42
N LEU A 266 -3.57 -14.85 2.43
CA LEU A 266 -4.80 -14.81 3.23
C LEU A 266 -5.91 -15.70 2.65
N ASP A 267 -6.69 -16.31 3.53
CA ASP A 267 -7.92 -17.05 3.18
C ASP A 267 -8.94 -16.17 2.45
N LEU A 268 -8.95 -14.85 2.68
CA LEU A 268 -9.74 -13.87 1.92
C LEU A 268 -9.46 -13.90 0.41
N PHE A 269 -8.28 -14.35 0.03
CA PHE A 269 -7.79 -14.42 -1.35
C PHE A 269 -7.41 -15.85 -1.76
N GLY A 270 -8.08 -16.85 -1.15
CA GLY A 270 -7.85 -18.25 -1.48
C GLY A 270 -6.56 -18.85 -0.91
N GLY A 271 -5.81 -18.10 -0.10
CA GLY A 271 -4.65 -18.58 0.63
C GLY A 271 -5.04 -19.43 1.86
N TYR A 272 -4.05 -19.85 2.62
CA TYR A 272 -4.23 -20.75 3.76
C TYR A 272 -4.04 -20.06 5.12
N LEU A 273 -3.65 -18.79 5.14
CA LEU A 273 -3.44 -18.02 6.36
C LEU A 273 -4.75 -17.35 6.78
N SER A 274 -5.29 -17.75 7.92
CA SER A 274 -6.56 -17.21 8.40
C SER A 274 -6.46 -15.71 8.71
N PHE A 275 -7.31 -14.91 8.08
CA PHE A 275 -7.44 -13.48 8.36
C PHE A 275 -7.70 -13.20 9.84
N GLU A 276 -8.58 -13.99 10.48
CA GLU A 276 -8.89 -13.84 11.89
C GLU A 276 -7.67 -14.11 12.79
N GLU A 277 -6.87 -15.16 12.48
CA GLU A 277 -5.65 -15.49 13.23
C GLU A 277 -4.57 -14.43 13.05
N VAL A 278 -4.44 -13.85 11.85
CA VAL A 278 -3.55 -12.71 11.60
C VAL A 278 -3.93 -11.53 12.51
N LEU A 279 -5.20 -11.15 12.56
CA LEU A 279 -5.65 -10.06 13.43
C LEU A 279 -5.38 -10.34 14.91
N LYS A 280 -5.57 -11.57 15.38
CA LYS A 280 -5.24 -11.98 16.76
C LYS A 280 -3.74 -11.93 17.05
N THR A 281 -2.90 -12.25 16.07
CA THR A 281 -1.43 -12.29 16.23
C THR A 281 -0.82 -10.89 16.26
N ILE A 282 -1.41 -9.94 15.52
CA ILE A 282 -0.95 -8.55 15.48
C ILE A 282 -1.44 -7.76 16.70
N ASN A 283 -2.64 -8.00 17.15
CA ASN A 283 -3.25 -7.39 18.34
C ASN A 283 -2.73 -7.96 19.65
#